data_26f01db89a2fa75514164715da9d0384
#
_entry.id   26f01db89a2fa75514164715da9d0384
#
_cell.length_a   1.000
_cell.length_b   1.000
_cell.length_c   1.000
_cell.angle_alpha   90.00
_cell.angle_beta   90.00
_cell.angle_gamma   90.00
#
_symmetry.space_group_name_H-M   'P 1'
#
loop_
_entity.id
_entity.type
_entity.pdbx_description
1 polymer ?
#
loop_
_entity_poly.entity_id
_entity_poly.type
_entity_poly.pdbx_seq_one_letter_code
_entity_poly.pdbx_strand_id
1 'polypeptide(L)'
;YTYQKYLKGIDMYENEKGEIINVSEDRRVHRILWMRTLEIAFFVTVFCFLMAYPIAHLLATLPMKYSNLLMICVLLPFWTSLLVRTASWMILLQQQGIVNDFFVMIGLVSDDNRLEMMFNKTGSYVAMTQILLPFMVLPLYSVMKTISPSLMRAGKSLGGTPFVAFWKVYFPLTIPGIGAGCLLVFILAIGYYITPALVG
;
A
#
# COMPACT_ATOMS: atom_id res chain seq x y z
N TYR A 1 23.74 -15.99 25.39
CA TYR A 1 23.12 -14.65 25.40
C TYR A 1 22.31 -14.37 24.11
N THR A 2 22.80 -14.76 22.94
CA THR A 2 22.16 -14.51 21.64
C THR A 2 20.97 -15.46 21.43
N TYR A 3 21.10 -16.75 21.77
CA TYR A 3 20.08 -17.76 21.60
C TYR A 3 18.78 -17.45 22.37
N GLN A 4 18.88 -17.04 23.63
CA GLN A 4 17.72 -16.66 24.43
C GLN A 4 17.00 -15.41 23.90
N LYS A 5 17.72 -14.48 23.24
CA LYS A 5 17.09 -13.33 22.52
C LYS A 5 16.25 -13.80 21.32
N TYR A 6 16.73 -14.79 20.57
CA TYR A 6 15.95 -15.36 19.44
C TYR A 6 14.69 -16.07 19.94
N LEU A 7 14.79 -16.86 21.00
CA LEU A 7 13.63 -17.53 21.59
C LEU A 7 12.57 -16.53 22.07
N LYS A 8 12.98 -15.46 22.72
CA LYS A 8 12.07 -14.36 23.12
C LYS A 8 11.39 -13.70 21.92
N GLY A 9 12.12 -13.51 20.81
CA GLY A 9 11.58 -12.90 19.58
C GLY A 9 10.50 -13.72 18.88
N ILE A 10 10.39 -15.03 19.18
CA ILE A 10 9.38 -15.94 18.67
C ILE A 10 8.39 -16.41 19.76
N ASP A 11 8.36 -15.71 20.90
CA ASP A 11 7.53 -16.02 22.06
C ASP A 11 7.76 -17.43 22.61
N MET A 12 9.03 -17.87 22.65
CA MET A 12 9.48 -19.13 23.25
C MET A 12 10.49 -18.85 24.37
N TYR A 13 10.57 -19.74 25.36
CA TYR A 13 11.59 -19.71 26.39
C TYR A 13 12.05 -21.13 26.74
N GLU A 14 13.28 -21.22 27.21
CA GLU A 14 13.86 -22.48 27.70
C GLU A 14 13.51 -22.65 29.19
N ASN A 15 12.88 -23.77 29.54
CA ASN A 15 12.55 -24.10 30.92
C ASN A 15 13.81 -24.56 31.67
N GLU A 16 13.77 -24.61 33.00
CA GLU A 16 14.86 -25.14 33.86
C GLU A 16 15.33 -26.55 33.50
N LYS A 17 14.50 -27.32 32.75
CA LYS A 17 14.82 -28.65 32.24
C LYS A 17 15.46 -28.66 30.84
N GLY A 18 15.74 -27.49 30.24
CA GLY A 18 16.29 -27.37 28.89
C GLY A 18 15.27 -27.59 27.75
N GLU A 19 13.98 -27.63 28.05
CA GLU A 19 12.92 -27.80 27.05
C GLU A 19 12.45 -26.42 26.54
N ILE A 20 12.27 -26.31 25.21
CA ILE A 20 11.74 -25.09 24.59
C ILE A 20 10.22 -25.11 24.70
N ILE A 21 9.67 -24.19 25.48
CA ILE A 21 8.23 -24.09 25.72
C ILE A 21 7.71 -22.77 25.18
N ASN A 22 6.51 -22.80 24.57
CA ASN A 22 5.82 -21.59 24.13
C ASN A 22 5.38 -20.75 25.35
N VAL A 23 5.55 -19.45 25.26
CA VAL A 23 5.00 -18.50 26.23
C VAL A 23 3.47 -18.63 26.27
N SER A 24 2.85 -18.47 27.43
CA SER A 24 1.38 -18.48 27.58
C SER A 24 0.73 -17.51 26.61
N GLU A 25 -0.47 -17.83 26.10
CA GLU A 25 -1.16 -17.08 25.05
C GLU A 25 -1.28 -15.59 25.38
N ASP A 26 -1.53 -15.24 26.61
CA ASP A 26 -1.62 -13.84 27.10
C ASP A 26 -0.32 -13.05 27.01
N ARG A 27 0.81 -13.70 26.80
CA ARG A 27 2.16 -13.07 26.74
C ARG A 27 2.81 -13.18 25.34
N ARG A 28 2.12 -13.70 24.34
CA ARG A 28 2.62 -13.84 22.96
C ARG A 28 2.55 -12.54 22.17
N VAL A 29 3.15 -11.47 22.72
CA VAL A 29 3.07 -10.12 22.13
C VAL A 29 3.81 -10.05 20.79
N HIS A 30 4.97 -10.68 20.67
CA HIS A 30 5.80 -10.59 19.47
C HIS A 30 5.15 -11.23 18.25
N ARG A 31 4.57 -12.41 18.42
CA ARG A 31 3.88 -13.11 17.32
C ARG A 31 2.67 -12.35 16.83
N ILE A 32 1.89 -11.76 17.73
CA ILE A 32 0.72 -10.94 17.38
C ILE A 32 1.16 -9.69 16.60
N LEU A 33 2.22 -9.00 17.06
CA LEU A 33 2.77 -7.83 16.38
C LEU A 33 3.31 -8.17 14.99
N TRP A 34 4.03 -9.29 14.84
CA TRP A 34 4.52 -9.75 13.54
C TRP A 34 3.37 -10.02 12.56
N MET A 35 2.35 -10.74 12.99
CA MET A 35 1.18 -11.03 12.16
C MET A 35 0.45 -9.75 11.76
N ARG A 36 0.25 -8.82 12.71
CA ARG A 36 -0.36 -7.51 12.43
C ARG A 36 0.46 -6.71 11.42
N THR A 37 1.77 -6.69 11.54
CA THR A 37 2.66 -5.97 10.62
C THR A 37 2.58 -6.57 9.21
N LEU A 38 2.62 -7.90 9.08
CA LEU A 38 2.49 -8.58 7.80
C LEU A 38 1.11 -8.36 7.16
N GLU A 39 0.05 -8.41 7.98
CA GLU A 39 -1.32 -8.11 7.53
C GLU A 39 -1.39 -6.69 6.96
N ILE A 40 -0.90 -5.69 7.70
CA ILE A 40 -0.90 -4.30 7.26
C ILE A 40 -0.08 -4.13 5.98
N ALA A 41 1.13 -4.68 5.93
CA ALA A 41 1.99 -4.61 4.75
C ALA A 41 1.33 -5.23 3.51
N PHE A 42 0.65 -6.35 3.67
CA PHE A 42 -0.08 -7.03 2.60
C PHE A 42 -1.23 -6.17 2.06
N PHE A 43 -2.12 -5.70 2.95
CA PHE A 43 -3.26 -4.88 2.52
C PHE A 43 -2.84 -3.54 1.92
N VAL A 44 -1.84 -2.87 2.50
CA VAL A 44 -1.28 -1.64 1.94
C VAL A 44 -0.71 -1.89 0.54
N THR A 45 0.00 -2.99 0.32
CA THR A 45 0.54 -3.35 -1.00
C THR A 45 -0.59 -3.57 -2.02
N VAL A 46 -1.65 -4.27 -1.63
CA VAL A 46 -2.83 -4.48 -2.48
C VAL A 46 -3.51 -3.15 -2.83
N PHE A 47 -3.75 -2.29 -1.84
CA PHE A 47 -4.37 -0.97 -2.09
C PHE A 47 -3.48 -0.07 -2.96
N CYS A 48 -2.16 -0.04 -2.69
CA CYS A 48 -1.21 0.65 -3.55
C CYS A 48 -1.28 0.14 -4.99
N PHE A 49 -1.31 -1.18 -5.20
CA PHE A 49 -1.40 -1.77 -6.54
C PHE A 49 -2.68 -1.37 -7.25
N LEU A 50 -3.83 -1.49 -6.59
CA LEU A 50 -5.13 -1.14 -7.17
C LEU A 50 -5.21 0.32 -7.61
N MET A 51 -4.64 1.24 -6.81
CA MET A 51 -4.61 2.66 -7.13
C MET A 51 -3.51 3.03 -8.13
N ALA A 52 -2.31 2.45 -7.96
CA ALA A 52 -1.15 2.78 -8.80
C ALA A 52 -1.27 2.25 -10.22
N TYR A 53 -1.93 1.09 -10.44
CA TYR A 53 -2.04 0.50 -11.76
C TYR A 53 -2.76 1.40 -12.77
N PRO A 54 -3.96 1.93 -12.49
CA PRO A 54 -4.64 2.87 -13.41
C PRO A 54 -3.85 4.18 -13.57
N ILE A 55 -3.22 4.69 -12.51
CA ILE A 55 -2.40 5.91 -12.56
C ILE A 55 -1.18 5.68 -13.48
N ALA A 56 -0.44 4.59 -13.28
CA ALA A 56 0.73 4.26 -14.10
C ALA A 56 0.36 4.02 -15.56
N HIS A 57 -0.77 3.34 -15.82
CA HIS A 57 -1.29 3.13 -17.17
C HIS A 57 -1.64 4.46 -17.85
N LEU A 58 -2.31 5.36 -17.15
CA LEU A 58 -2.63 6.71 -17.63
C LEU A 58 -1.35 7.48 -17.97
N LEU A 59 -0.38 7.51 -17.06
CA LEU A 59 0.93 8.14 -17.26
C LEU A 59 1.68 7.58 -18.47
N ALA A 60 1.63 6.26 -18.70
CA ALA A 60 2.32 5.60 -19.80
C ALA A 60 1.70 5.89 -21.16
N THR A 61 0.37 6.09 -21.22
CA THR A 61 -0.40 6.27 -22.45
C THR A 61 -0.56 7.72 -22.87
N LEU A 62 -0.50 8.66 -21.94
CA LEU A 62 -0.65 10.09 -22.22
C LEU A 62 0.55 10.67 -22.98
N PRO A 63 0.34 11.77 -23.77
CA PRO A 63 1.42 12.54 -24.35
C PRO A 63 2.37 13.06 -23.28
N MET A 64 3.67 13.15 -23.61
CA MET A 64 4.76 13.48 -22.67
C MET A 64 4.48 14.72 -21.81
N LYS A 65 3.86 15.76 -22.40
CA LYS A 65 3.53 17.01 -21.68
C LYS A 65 2.60 16.77 -20.49
N TYR A 66 1.54 15.99 -20.66
CA TYR A 66 0.56 15.71 -19.60
C TYR A 66 1.08 14.62 -18.65
N SER A 67 1.78 13.63 -19.18
CA SER A 67 2.42 12.59 -18.38
C SER A 67 3.42 13.19 -17.38
N ASN A 68 4.28 14.12 -17.80
CA ASN A 68 5.24 14.78 -16.91
C ASN A 68 4.55 15.58 -15.81
N LEU A 69 3.48 16.33 -16.16
CA LEU A 69 2.73 17.11 -15.17
C LEU A 69 2.08 16.20 -14.11
N LEU A 70 1.44 15.12 -14.54
CA LEU A 70 0.85 14.14 -13.62
C LEU A 70 1.91 13.41 -12.80
N MET A 71 3.08 13.10 -13.37
CA MET A 71 4.19 12.51 -12.64
C MET A 71 4.67 13.44 -11.52
N ILE A 72 4.76 14.75 -11.79
CA ILE A 72 5.08 15.75 -10.74
C ILE A 72 4.03 15.70 -9.63
N CYS A 73 2.73 15.65 -9.96
CA CYS A 73 1.67 15.53 -8.95
C CYS A 73 1.78 14.25 -8.11
N VAL A 74 2.14 13.12 -8.71
CA VAL A 74 2.37 11.84 -8.00
C VAL A 74 3.57 11.94 -7.06
N LEU A 75 4.63 12.63 -7.49
CA LEU A 75 5.88 12.78 -6.71
C LEU A 75 5.84 13.95 -5.71
N LEU A 76 4.92 14.89 -5.86
CA LEU A 76 4.82 16.06 -4.99
C LEU A 76 4.79 15.71 -3.49
N PRO A 77 4.10 14.66 -3.04
CA PRO A 77 4.15 14.26 -1.65
C PRO A 77 5.54 13.99 -1.10
N PHE A 78 6.53 13.61 -1.92
CA PHE A 78 7.90 13.39 -1.45
C PHE A 78 8.59 14.66 -0.93
N TRP A 79 8.19 15.83 -1.41
CA TRP A 79 8.75 17.10 -0.99
C TRP A 79 8.21 17.59 0.36
N THR A 80 7.19 16.91 0.90
CA THR A 80 6.62 17.21 2.21
C THR A 80 7.21 16.30 3.29
N SER A 81 7.40 16.85 4.50
CA SER A 81 7.88 16.06 5.64
C SER A 81 6.91 14.91 5.95
N LEU A 82 7.46 13.75 6.30
CA LEU A 82 6.68 12.60 6.72
C LEU A 82 5.78 12.91 7.92
N LEU A 83 6.32 13.63 8.91
CA LEU A 83 5.57 14.01 10.12
C LEU A 83 4.39 14.92 9.80
N VAL A 84 4.62 15.94 8.95
CA VAL A 84 3.55 16.86 8.51
C VAL A 84 2.45 16.08 7.78
N ARG A 85 2.82 15.17 6.90
CA ARG A 85 1.88 14.33 6.16
C ARG A 85 1.07 13.42 7.09
N THR A 86 1.74 12.76 8.04
CA THR A 86 1.06 11.91 9.02
C THR A 86 0.12 12.72 9.91
N ALA A 87 0.56 13.90 10.39
CA ALA A 87 -0.29 14.81 11.16
C ALA A 87 -1.52 15.29 10.35
N SER A 88 -1.34 15.58 9.06
CA SER A 88 -2.47 15.93 8.18
C SER A 88 -3.49 14.79 8.08
N TRP A 89 -3.04 13.54 7.98
CA TRP A 89 -3.94 12.39 8.00
C TRP A 89 -4.65 12.23 9.33
N MET A 90 -3.99 12.52 10.45
CA MET A 90 -4.65 12.50 11.78
C MET A 90 -5.84 13.49 11.79
N ILE A 91 -5.67 14.70 11.28
CA ILE A 91 -6.73 15.71 11.22
C ILE A 91 -7.86 15.28 10.25
N LEU A 92 -7.49 14.75 9.07
CA LEU A 92 -8.46 14.35 8.05
C LEU A 92 -9.33 13.17 8.46
N LEU A 93 -8.76 12.19 9.20
CA LEU A 93 -9.42 10.95 9.60
C LEU A 93 -10.14 11.02 10.95
N GLN A 94 -10.11 12.16 11.65
CA GLN A 94 -10.88 12.37 12.88
C GLN A 94 -12.38 12.18 12.65
N GLN A 95 -13.13 11.85 13.71
CA GLN A 95 -14.59 11.69 13.63
C GLN A 95 -15.29 12.95 13.09
N GLN A 96 -14.80 14.14 13.47
CA GLN A 96 -15.25 15.43 12.94
C GLN A 96 -14.33 15.96 11.83
N GLY A 97 -13.62 15.06 11.15
CA GLY A 97 -12.70 15.40 10.07
C GLY A 97 -13.38 15.46 8.70
N ILE A 98 -12.70 16.12 7.76
CA ILE A 98 -13.19 16.36 6.39
C ILE A 98 -13.63 15.07 5.68
N VAL A 99 -12.97 13.94 5.94
CA VAL A 99 -13.33 12.65 5.31
C VAL A 99 -14.70 12.17 5.77
N ASN A 100 -14.99 12.26 7.07
CA ASN A 100 -16.31 11.92 7.60
C ASN A 100 -17.39 12.91 7.14
N ASP A 101 -17.11 14.22 7.11
CA ASP A 101 -18.02 15.22 6.59
C ASP A 101 -18.38 14.95 5.12
N PHE A 102 -17.41 14.54 4.32
CA PHE A 102 -17.64 14.13 2.93
C PHE A 102 -18.56 12.90 2.84
N PHE A 103 -18.36 11.87 3.68
CA PHE A 103 -19.23 10.69 3.70
C PHE A 103 -20.66 11.00 4.17
N VAL A 104 -20.81 11.90 5.12
CA VAL A 104 -22.13 12.40 5.55
C VAL A 104 -22.81 13.19 4.43
N MET A 105 -22.08 14.07 3.76
CA MET A 105 -22.59 14.89 2.65
C MET A 105 -23.12 14.06 1.48
N ILE A 106 -22.47 12.93 1.14
CA ILE A 106 -22.93 12.01 0.08
C ILE A 106 -23.94 10.97 0.58
N GLY A 107 -24.34 11.03 1.85
CA GLY A 107 -25.38 10.17 2.43
C GLY A 107 -24.96 8.73 2.70
N LEU A 108 -23.65 8.42 2.70
CA LEU A 108 -23.14 7.07 2.99
C LEU A 108 -23.10 6.77 4.50
N VAL A 109 -22.98 7.79 5.34
CA VAL A 109 -22.91 7.68 6.80
C VAL A 109 -23.84 8.72 7.41
N SER A 110 -24.54 8.35 8.48
CA SER A 110 -25.33 9.30 9.26
C SER A 110 -24.44 10.14 10.16
N ASP A 111 -24.85 11.36 10.43
CA ASP A 111 -24.11 12.29 11.31
C ASP A 111 -23.95 11.74 12.74
N ASP A 112 -24.92 10.94 13.19
CA ASP A 112 -24.89 10.27 14.50
C ASP A 112 -23.98 9.03 14.55
N ASN A 113 -23.56 8.48 13.39
CA ASN A 113 -22.79 7.24 13.31
C ASN A 113 -21.55 7.43 12.44
N ARG A 114 -20.74 8.45 12.74
CA ARG A 114 -19.50 8.76 12.04
C ARG A 114 -18.47 7.65 12.20
N LEU A 115 -17.68 7.39 11.16
CA LEU A 115 -16.68 6.33 11.15
C LEU A 115 -15.50 6.67 12.07
N GLU A 116 -15.16 5.75 12.96
CA GLU A 116 -13.95 5.82 13.77
C GLU A 116 -12.78 5.32 12.94
N MET A 117 -12.09 6.22 12.22
CA MET A 117 -10.95 5.87 11.36
C MET A 117 -9.60 6.11 12.04
N MET A 118 -9.57 6.84 13.16
CA MET A 118 -8.36 7.10 13.95
C MET A 118 -8.09 5.98 14.95
N PHE A 119 -6.82 5.74 15.22
CA PHE A 119 -6.32 4.70 16.14
C PHE A 119 -6.80 3.29 15.80
N ASN A 120 -7.02 3.06 14.51
CA ASN A 120 -7.50 1.84 13.92
C ASN A 120 -6.58 1.39 12.77
N LYS A 121 -6.65 0.09 12.43
CA LYS A 121 -5.99 -0.44 11.22
C LYS A 121 -6.38 0.35 9.95
N THR A 122 -7.60 0.85 9.87
CA THR A 122 -8.12 1.63 8.73
C THR A 122 -7.31 2.91 8.51
N GLY A 123 -7.01 3.67 9.56
CA GLY A 123 -6.16 4.86 9.47
C GLY A 123 -4.78 4.53 8.96
N SER A 124 -4.17 3.44 9.47
CA SER A 124 -2.88 2.96 8.99
C SER A 124 -2.92 2.60 7.50
N TYR A 125 -3.95 1.88 7.03
CA TYR A 125 -4.08 1.52 5.62
C TYR A 125 -4.16 2.74 4.71
N VAL A 126 -4.99 3.72 5.04
CA VAL A 126 -5.17 4.94 4.23
C VAL A 126 -3.88 5.76 4.19
N ALA A 127 -3.31 6.08 5.35
CA ALA A 127 -2.13 6.91 5.45
C ALA A 127 -0.90 6.25 4.78
N MET A 128 -0.65 4.96 5.05
CA MET A 128 0.47 4.23 4.45
C MET A 128 0.30 4.05 2.95
N THR A 129 -0.92 3.78 2.47
CA THR A 129 -1.18 3.65 1.03
C THR A 129 -0.82 4.94 0.30
N GLN A 130 -1.25 6.10 0.80
CA GLN A 130 -0.91 7.38 0.20
C GLN A 130 0.60 7.66 0.21
N ILE A 131 1.28 7.32 1.30
CA ILE A 131 2.72 7.53 1.45
C ILE A 131 3.52 6.63 0.49
N LEU A 132 3.11 5.37 0.34
CA LEU A 132 3.82 4.36 -0.45
C LEU A 132 3.36 4.29 -1.91
N LEU A 133 2.25 4.96 -2.27
CA LEU A 133 1.72 4.97 -3.64
C LEU A 133 2.75 5.33 -4.72
N PRO A 134 3.57 6.38 -4.57
CA PRO A 134 4.58 6.73 -5.58
C PRO A 134 5.61 5.62 -5.81
N PHE A 135 5.98 4.87 -4.77
CA PHE A 135 6.92 3.74 -4.88
C PHE A 135 6.35 2.57 -5.69
N MET A 136 5.03 2.44 -5.77
CA MET A 136 4.36 1.49 -6.65
C MET A 136 4.23 2.03 -8.07
N VAL A 137 3.89 3.32 -8.21
CA VAL A 137 3.67 3.96 -9.53
C VAL A 137 4.94 3.97 -10.37
N LEU A 138 6.11 4.27 -9.78
CA LEU A 138 7.36 4.45 -10.52
C LEU A 138 7.80 3.16 -11.25
N PRO A 139 7.93 1.98 -10.61
CA PRO A 139 8.29 0.74 -11.31
C PRO A 139 7.25 0.33 -12.35
N LEU A 140 5.95 0.48 -12.04
CA LEU A 140 4.87 0.20 -12.98
C LEU A 140 4.97 1.08 -14.22
N TYR A 141 5.09 2.40 -14.03
CA TYR A 141 5.24 3.35 -15.13
C TYR A 141 6.46 3.05 -15.98
N SER A 142 7.62 2.78 -15.35
CA SER A 142 8.85 2.47 -16.05
C SER A 142 8.69 1.28 -17.01
N VAL A 143 8.08 0.19 -16.56
CA VAL A 143 7.81 -0.99 -17.40
C VAL A 143 6.73 -0.68 -18.44
N MET A 144 5.60 -0.07 -18.05
CA MET A 144 4.51 0.24 -18.97
C MET A 144 4.94 1.18 -20.11
N LYS A 145 5.87 2.11 -19.84
CA LYS A 145 6.39 3.05 -20.85
C LYS A 145 7.21 2.37 -21.93
N THR A 146 7.82 1.22 -21.65
CA THR A 146 8.59 0.45 -22.64
C THR A 146 7.71 -0.40 -23.56
N ILE A 147 6.44 -0.60 -23.21
CA ILE A 147 5.51 -1.42 -24.01
C ILE A 147 5.09 -0.65 -25.27
N SER A 148 5.47 -1.17 -26.44
CA SER A 148 5.11 -0.53 -27.71
C SER A 148 3.60 -0.55 -27.96
N PRO A 149 2.98 0.59 -28.33
CA PRO A 149 1.58 0.65 -28.72
C PRO A 149 1.22 -0.24 -29.92
N SER A 150 2.21 -0.63 -30.72
CA SER A 150 2.01 -1.55 -31.87
C SER A 150 1.54 -2.93 -31.43
N LEU A 151 1.95 -3.42 -30.25
CA LEU A 151 1.50 -4.72 -29.71
C LEU A 151 0.00 -4.74 -29.45
N MET A 152 -0.55 -3.66 -28.91
CA MET A 152 -1.99 -3.52 -28.70
C MET A 152 -2.75 -3.45 -30.04
N ARG A 153 -2.19 -2.77 -31.04
CA ARG A 153 -2.76 -2.71 -32.40
C ARG A 153 -2.75 -4.09 -33.07
N ALA A 154 -1.64 -4.81 -32.99
CA ALA A 154 -1.53 -6.17 -33.50
C ALA A 154 -2.57 -7.14 -32.88
N GLY A 155 -2.72 -7.08 -31.53
CA GLY A 155 -3.74 -7.87 -30.83
C GLY A 155 -5.17 -7.58 -31.30
N LYS A 156 -5.49 -6.32 -31.63
CA LYS A 156 -6.77 -5.93 -32.21
C LYS A 156 -6.92 -6.40 -33.66
N SER A 157 -5.86 -6.33 -34.47
CA SER A 157 -5.86 -6.78 -35.85
C SER A 157 -6.08 -8.30 -36.00
N LEU A 158 -5.71 -9.07 -34.98
CA LEU A 158 -5.97 -10.51 -34.87
C LEU A 158 -7.41 -10.82 -34.39
N GLY A 159 -8.32 -9.84 -34.42
CA GLY A 159 -9.72 -10.01 -34.05
C GLY A 159 -10.01 -9.87 -32.54
N GLY A 160 -9.03 -9.48 -31.73
CA GLY A 160 -9.23 -9.23 -30.32
C GLY A 160 -9.98 -7.93 -30.03
N THR A 161 -10.98 -7.97 -29.14
CA THR A 161 -11.58 -6.75 -28.60
C THR A 161 -10.55 -5.96 -27.79
N PRO A 162 -10.73 -4.64 -27.57
CA PRO A 162 -9.80 -3.85 -26.73
C PRO A 162 -9.56 -4.46 -25.36
N PHE A 163 -10.58 -5.03 -24.74
CA PHE A 163 -10.52 -5.70 -23.45
C PHE A 163 -9.67 -6.98 -23.50
N VAL A 164 -9.88 -7.81 -24.52
CA VAL A 164 -9.11 -9.04 -24.73
C VAL A 164 -7.64 -8.73 -25.02
N ALA A 165 -7.37 -7.72 -25.85
CA ALA A 165 -6.01 -7.28 -26.15
C ALA A 165 -5.31 -6.74 -24.88
N PHE A 166 -6.03 -5.99 -24.02
CA PHE A 166 -5.51 -5.53 -22.75
C PHE A 166 -5.11 -6.72 -21.85
N TRP A 167 -6.01 -7.66 -21.59
CA TRP A 167 -5.75 -8.75 -20.65
C TRP A 167 -4.77 -9.81 -21.18
N LYS A 168 -4.78 -10.10 -22.50
CA LYS A 168 -3.93 -11.15 -23.08
C LYS A 168 -2.57 -10.65 -23.57
N VAL A 169 -2.45 -9.36 -23.89
CA VAL A 169 -1.20 -8.80 -24.45
C VAL A 169 -0.58 -7.80 -23.47
N TYR A 170 -1.33 -6.76 -23.09
CA TYR A 170 -0.75 -5.67 -22.30
C TYR A 170 -0.47 -6.08 -20.84
N PHE A 171 -1.46 -6.64 -20.17
CA PHE A 171 -1.36 -6.99 -18.75
C PHE A 171 -0.19 -7.95 -18.45
N PRO A 172 0.02 -9.05 -19.21
CA PRO A 172 1.18 -9.93 -18.97
C PRO A 172 2.53 -9.23 -19.10
N LEU A 173 2.66 -8.26 -20.00
CA LEU A 173 3.88 -7.48 -20.18
C LEU A 173 4.13 -6.51 -19.02
N THR A 174 3.12 -6.19 -18.21
CA THR A 174 3.27 -5.35 -17.02
C THR A 174 3.65 -6.15 -15.78
N ILE A 175 3.58 -7.48 -15.77
CA ILE A 175 3.87 -8.34 -14.62
C ILE A 175 5.23 -8.05 -13.98
N PRO A 176 6.33 -7.84 -14.73
CA PRO A 176 7.62 -7.50 -14.12
C PRO A 176 7.56 -6.19 -13.31
N GLY A 177 6.83 -5.19 -13.81
CA GLY A 177 6.61 -3.92 -13.11
C GLY A 177 5.74 -4.08 -11.86
N ILE A 178 4.70 -4.92 -11.95
CA ILE A 178 3.84 -5.28 -10.82
C ILE A 178 4.67 -5.94 -9.72
N GLY A 179 5.47 -6.96 -10.08
CA GLY A 179 6.32 -7.69 -9.15
C GLY A 179 7.32 -6.78 -8.44
N ALA A 180 8.03 -5.93 -9.20
CA ALA A 180 8.99 -4.98 -8.65
C ALA A 180 8.31 -3.95 -7.71
N GLY A 181 7.17 -3.38 -8.13
CA GLY A 181 6.42 -2.42 -7.33
C GLY A 181 5.85 -3.04 -6.05
N CYS A 182 5.22 -4.20 -6.15
CA CYS A 182 4.67 -4.92 -4.99
C CYS A 182 5.75 -5.31 -3.99
N LEU A 183 6.89 -5.83 -4.46
CA LEU A 183 8.01 -6.20 -3.60
C LEU A 183 8.57 -4.98 -2.88
N LEU A 184 8.79 -3.88 -3.60
CA LEU A 184 9.31 -2.64 -3.03
C LEU A 184 8.38 -2.08 -1.96
N VAL A 185 7.07 -1.95 -2.27
CA VAL A 185 6.08 -1.42 -1.33
C VAL A 185 5.93 -2.33 -0.12
N PHE A 186 5.91 -3.65 -0.31
CA PHE A 186 5.79 -4.61 0.78
C PHE A 186 6.97 -4.53 1.76
N ILE A 187 8.21 -4.47 1.25
CA ILE A 187 9.42 -4.33 2.08
C ILE A 187 9.39 -3.00 2.84
N LEU A 188 9.04 -1.91 2.16
CA LEU A 188 8.92 -0.60 2.81
C LEU A 188 7.83 -0.61 3.88
N ALA A 189 6.67 -1.21 3.61
CA ALA A 189 5.55 -1.26 4.55
C ALA A 189 5.89 -2.03 5.83
N ILE A 190 6.66 -3.11 5.75
CA ILE A 190 7.16 -3.84 6.93
C ILE A 190 8.08 -2.95 7.77
N GLY A 191 8.93 -2.15 7.13
CA GLY A 191 9.87 -1.25 7.82
C GLY A 191 9.24 0.03 8.36
N TYR A 192 7.99 0.33 8.00
CA TYR A 192 7.32 1.56 8.42
C TYR A 192 6.77 1.44 9.84
N TYR A 193 7.35 2.21 10.76
CA TYR A 193 6.92 2.24 12.17
C TYR A 193 6.16 3.52 12.54
N ILE A 194 6.62 4.69 12.05
CA ILE A 194 6.13 6.00 12.50
C ILE A 194 4.64 6.20 12.22
N THR A 195 4.20 5.91 11.00
CA THR A 195 2.81 6.13 10.59
C THR A 195 1.83 5.23 11.34
N PRO A 196 2.03 3.89 11.42
CA PRO A 196 1.16 3.03 12.24
C PRO A 196 1.17 3.37 13.72
N ALA A 197 2.29 3.88 14.27
CA ALA A 197 2.37 4.28 15.67
C ALA A 197 1.56 5.54 16.00
N LEU A 198 1.32 6.42 15.01
CA LEU A 198 0.60 7.69 15.20
C LEU A 198 -0.88 7.61 14.81
N VAL A 199 -1.23 6.80 13.84
CA VAL A 199 -2.59 6.77 13.22
C VAL A 199 -3.31 5.44 13.46
N GLY A 200 -2.59 4.34 13.75
CA GLY A 200 -3.09 2.96 13.81
C GLY A 200 -3.36 2.34 15.17
#